data_27b2ac2fc8e7458265d5ce8d30207e2f
#
_entry.id   27b2ac2fc8e7458265d5ce8d30207e2f
#
_cell.length_a   1.000
_cell.length_b   1.000
_cell.length_c   1.000
_cell.angle_alpha   90.00
_cell.angle_beta   90.00
_cell.angle_gamma   90.00
#
_symmetry.space_group_name_H-M   'P 1'
#
loop_
_entity.id
_entity.type
_entity.pdbx_description
1 polymer ?
#
loop_
_entity_poly.entity_id
_entity_poly.type
_entity_poly.pdbx_seq_one_letter_code
_entity_poly.pdbx_strand_id
1 'polypeptide(L)'
;MDEDILVVNGSQQGIDLICKALVGKNTVVLAEGPSYSVALHCFQCAGARVVTVPLLADGPDMDAIRAVVDPTPIDFYYTMTNFQCPSNVYWSERKRRQLLALAQEN
;
A
#
# COMPACT_ATOMS: atom_id res chain seq x y z
N MET A 1 -7.26 10.76 18.95
CA MET A 1 -6.57 11.71 19.84
C MET A 1 -5.56 12.49 19.03
N ASP A 2 -5.23 13.67 19.49
CA ASP A 2 -4.30 14.54 18.76
C ASP A 2 -2.91 13.95 18.60
N GLU A 3 -2.54 13.03 19.49
CA GLU A 3 -1.26 12.33 19.46
C GLU A 3 -1.12 11.36 18.26
N ASP A 4 -2.25 10.93 17.71
CA ASP A 4 -2.27 10.00 16.57
C ASP A 4 -2.43 10.72 15.24
N ILE A 5 -2.40 12.05 15.23
CA ILE A 5 -2.61 12.86 14.03
C ILE A 5 -1.40 13.75 13.78
N LEU A 6 -0.86 13.65 12.58
CA LEU A 6 0.24 14.49 12.11
C LEU A 6 -0.22 15.31 10.89
N VAL A 7 -0.10 16.63 11.00
CA VAL A 7 -0.39 17.53 9.88
C VAL A 7 0.83 17.66 9.00
N VAL A 8 0.66 17.47 7.70
CA VAL A 8 1.75 17.51 6.72
C VAL A 8 1.41 18.46 5.57
N ASN A 9 2.43 18.86 4.81
CA ASN A 9 2.29 19.68 3.61
C ASN A 9 2.03 18.78 2.39
N GLY A 10 0.80 18.25 2.30
CA GLY A 10 0.39 17.35 1.23
C GLY A 10 0.83 15.90 1.43
N SER A 11 0.25 15.01 0.64
CA SER A 11 0.50 13.57 0.74
C SER A 11 1.95 13.18 0.43
N GLN A 12 2.64 13.95 -0.41
CA GLN A 12 4.04 13.66 -0.76
C GLN A 12 4.95 13.81 0.46
N GLN A 13 4.73 14.81 1.30
CA GLN A 13 5.48 14.92 2.56
C GLN A 13 5.16 13.76 3.49
N GLY A 14 3.89 13.33 3.56
CA GLY A 14 3.50 12.17 4.36
C GLY A 14 4.22 10.90 3.89
N ILE A 15 4.28 10.67 2.58
CA ILE A 15 5.01 9.54 2.00
C ILE A 15 6.49 9.61 2.33
N ASP A 16 7.11 10.78 2.20
CA ASP A 16 8.53 10.97 2.54
C ASP A 16 8.83 10.65 4.00
N LEU A 17 7.97 11.10 4.91
CA LEU A 17 8.11 10.82 6.35
C LEU A 17 7.97 9.32 6.66
N ILE A 18 7.03 8.64 6.00
CA ILE A 18 6.87 7.18 6.13
C ILE A 18 8.13 6.47 5.64
N CYS A 19 8.68 6.89 4.50
CA CYS A 19 9.93 6.34 3.98
C CYS A 19 11.06 6.48 5.00
N LYS A 20 11.21 7.65 5.60
CA LYS A 20 12.27 7.90 6.58
C LYS A 20 12.09 7.11 7.87
N ALA A 21 10.85 6.92 8.30
CA ALA A 21 10.55 6.26 9.57
C ALA A 21 10.54 4.73 9.47
N LEU A 22 10.02 4.18 8.37
CA LEU A 22 9.66 2.77 8.28
C LEU A 22 10.39 1.99 7.19
N VAL A 23 10.99 2.64 6.20
CA VAL A 23 11.56 1.95 5.04
C VAL A 23 13.06 1.82 5.17
N GLY A 24 13.57 0.61 4.97
CA GLY A 24 14.99 0.28 4.92
C GLY A 24 15.26 -0.82 3.90
N LYS A 25 16.48 -1.36 3.91
CA LYS A 25 16.95 -2.33 2.90
C LYS A 25 16.15 -3.64 2.85
N ASN A 26 15.55 -4.03 3.97
CA ASN A 26 14.80 -5.29 4.07
C ASN A 26 13.29 -5.08 4.06
N THR A 27 12.84 -3.86 3.88
CA THR A 27 11.42 -3.54 3.86
C THR A 27 10.77 -4.04 2.57
N VAL A 28 9.63 -4.69 2.70
CA VAL A 28 8.82 -5.14 1.57
C VAL A 28 7.49 -4.40 1.60
N VAL A 29 7.21 -3.67 0.52
CA VAL A 29 5.96 -2.91 0.34
C VAL A 29 5.11 -3.60 -0.70
N LEU A 30 3.86 -3.85 -0.36
CA LEU A 30 2.86 -4.36 -1.29
C LEU A 30 2.05 -3.20 -1.85
N ALA A 31 1.75 -3.23 -3.13
CA ALA A 31 0.93 -2.21 -3.80
C ALA A 31 0.15 -2.83 -4.97
N GLU A 32 -0.82 -2.11 -5.52
CA GLU A 32 -1.44 -2.50 -6.77
C GLU A 32 -0.52 -2.18 -7.95
N GLY A 33 -0.66 -2.93 -9.01
CA GLY A 33 -0.06 -2.64 -10.30
C GLY A 33 -1.15 -2.46 -11.36
N PRO A 34 -1.40 -1.25 -11.86
CA PRO A 34 -0.66 -0.01 -11.66
C PRO A 34 -1.02 0.75 -10.35
N SER A 35 -0.12 1.61 -9.91
CA SER A 35 -0.33 2.49 -8.76
C SER A 35 0.33 3.85 -9.00
N TYR A 36 0.27 4.72 -7.99
CA TYR A 36 0.92 6.04 -8.08
C TYR A 36 2.45 5.88 -8.11
N SER A 37 3.02 6.05 -9.29
CA SER A 37 4.43 5.71 -9.54
C SER A 37 5.41 6.52 -8.67
N VAL A 38 5.07 7.75 -8.33
CA VAL A 38 5.94 8.60 -7.50
C VAL A 38 6.12 8.01 -6.11
N ALA A 39 5.03 7.51 -5.50
CA ALA A 39 5.10 6.86 -4.19
C ALA A 39 5.94 5.58 -4.25
N LEU A 40 5.71 4.73 -5.26
CA LEU A 40 6.47 3.49 -5.42
C LEU A 40 7.96 3.77 -5.63
N HIS A 41 8.27 4.80 -6.41
CA HIS A 41 9.65 5.22 -6.62
C HIS A 41 10.30 5.71 -5.32
N CYS A 42 9.59 6.46 -4.49
CA CYS A 42 10.07 6.89 -3.17
C CYS A 42 10.43 5.69 -2.29
N PHE A 43 9.57 4.67 -2.24
CA PHE A 43 9.83 3.46 -1.47
C PHE A 43 11.08 2.73 -1.98
N GLN A 44 11.20 2.58 -3.29
CA GLN A 44 12.36 1.93 -3.91
C GLN A 44 13.66 2.70 -3.65
N CYS A 45 13.64 4.01 -3.77
CA CYS A 45 14.80 4.86 -3.48
C CYS A 45 15.23 4.78 -2.01
N ALA A 46 14.28 4.56 -1.11
CA ALA A 46 14.56 4.36 0.31
C ALA A 46 15.09 2.95 0.64
N GLY A 47 15.11 2.05 -0.33
CA GLY A 47 15.67 0.71 -0.18
C GLY A 47 14.64 -0.42 -0.14
N ALA A 48 13.36 -0.12 -0.24
CA ALA A 48 12.30 -1.15 -0.19
C ALA A 48 12.24 -1.98 -1.48
N ARG A 49 11.86 -3.23 -1.31
CA ARG A 49 11.36 -4.07 -2.40
C ARG A 49 9.87 -3.84 -2.54
N VAL A 50 9.44 -3.40 -3.71
CA VAL A 50 8.01 -3.22 -4.00
C VAL A 50 7.49 -4.43 -4.76
N VAL A 51 6.46 -5.06 -4.21
CA VAL A 51 5.74 -6.17 -4.83
C VAL A 51 4.36 -5.67 -5.24
N THR A 52 3.94 -5.97 -6.46
CA THR A 52 2.64 -5.51 -6.95
C THR A 52 1.69 -6.67 -7.19
N VAL A 53 0.41 -6.40 -6.99
CA VAL A 53 -0.69 -7.33 -7.30
C VAL A 53 -1.66 -6.67 -8.28
N PRO A 54 -2.38 -7.45 -9.10
CA PRO A 54 -3.33 -6.86 -10.05
C PRO A 54 -4.46 -6.12 -9.37
N LEU A 55 -4.94 -5.06 -10.03
CA LEU A 55 -6.10 -4.30 -9.63
C LEU A 55 -7.28 -4.68 -10.52
N LEU A 56 -8.34 -5.19 -9.90
CA LEU A 56 -9.58 -5.55 -10.58
C LEU A 56 -10.55 -4.36 -10.58
N ALA A 57 -11.73 -4.55 -11.15
CA ALA A 57 -12.70 -3.46 -11.31
C ALA A 57 -13.20 -2.88 -9.98
N ASP A 58 -13.18 -3.65 -8.90
CA ASP A 58 -13.70 -3.26 -7.58
C ASP A 58 -12.65 -3.22 -6.47
N GLY A 59 -11.38 -3.31 -6.82
CA GLY A 59 -10.28 -3.33 -5.86
C GLY A 59 -9.21 -4.33 -6.25
N PRO A 60 -8.25 -4.62 -5.37
CA PRO A 60 -7.17 -5.54 -5.69
C PRO A 60 -7.65 -6.99 -5.83
N ASP A 61 -6.85 -7.78 -6.52
CA ASP A 61 -7.04 -9.22 -6.57
C ASP A 61 -6.62 -9.82 -5.21
N MET A 62 -7.61 -10.17 -4.39
CA MET A 62 -7.35 -10.68 -3.04
C MET A 62 -6.66 -12.04 -3.04
N ASP A 63 -6.89 -12.87 -4.06
CA ASP A 63 -6.20 -14.16 -4.16
C ASP A 63 -4.72 -13.95 -4.47
N ALA A 64 -4.41 -12.98 -5.32
CA ALA A 64 -3.02 -12.60 -5.59
C ALA A 64 -2.34 -12.04 -4.33
N ILE A 65 -3.03 -11.24 -3.52
CA ILE A 65 -2.49 -10.75 -2.25
C ILE A 65 -2.19 -11.93 -1.31
N ARG A 66 -3.11 -12.85 -1.14
CA ARG A 66 -2.90 -14.02 -0.27
C ARG A 66 -1.71 -14.86 -0.73
N ALA A 67 -1.57 -15.05 -2.03
CA ALA A 67 -0.45 -15.78 -2.60
C ALA A 67 0.91 -15.13 -2.31
N VAL A 68 0.95 -13.82 -2.14
CA VAL A 68 2.17 -13.06 -1.81
C VAL A 68 2.45 -13.08 -0.31
N VAL A 69 1.45 -12.84 0.53
CA VAL A 69 1.68 -12.64 1.97
C VAL A 69 2.00 -13.93 2.71
N ASP A 70 1.57 -15.09 2.21
CA ASP A 70 1.89 -16.38 2.83
C ASP A 70 3.39 -16.65 2.84
N PRO A 71 4.10 -16.62 1.68
CA PRO A 71 5.53 -16.89 1.64
C PRO A 71 6.41 -15.67 1.97
N THR A 72 5.89 -14.44 1.82
CA THR A 72 6.70 -13.22 1.90
C THR A 72 6.16 -12.31 2.99
N PRO A 73 6.94 -12.04 4.06
CA PRO A 73 6.55 -11.02 5.04
C PRO A 73 6.42 -9.66 4.37
N ILE A 74 5.29 -9.02 4.56
CA ILE A 74 4.99 -7.68 4.02
C ILE A 74 4.98 -6.70 5.19
N ASP A 75 5.74 -5.62 5.09
CA ASP A 75 5.80 -4.61 6.14
C ASP A 75 4.59 -3.68 6.12
N PHE A 76 4.19 -3.25 4.93
CA PHE A 76 2.94 -2.50 4.76
C PHE A 76 2.42 -2.57 3.32
N TYR A 77 1.15 -2.21 3.19
CA TYR A 77 0.44 -2.15 1.91
C TYR A 77 0.13 -0.70 1.58
N TYR A 78 0.63 -0.22 0.44
CA TYR A 78 0.34 1.12 -0.04
C TYR A 78 -0.83 1.07 -1.03
N THR A 79 -1.89 1.81 -0.75
CA THR A 79 -3.08 1.80 -1.60
C THR A 79 -3.86 3.12 -1.57
N MET A 80 -4.73 3.28 -2.56
CA MET A 80 -5.75 4.33 -2.63
C MET A 80 -7.09 3.64 -2.85
N THR A 81 -7.95 3.62 -1.85
CA THR A 81 -9.22 2.90 -1.90
C THR A 81 -10.33 3.66 -2.63
N ASN A 82 -10.15 4.97 -2.79
CA ASN A 82 -11.07 5.85 -3.50
C ASN A 82 -10.33 6.49 -4.66
N PHE A 83 -10.90 6.36 -5.89
CA PHE A 83 -10.34 7.00 -7.08
C PHE A 83 -8.85 6.73 -7.25
N GLN A 84 -8.51 5.46 -7.30
CA GLN A 84 -7.12 5.00 -7.41
C GLN A 84 -6.39 5.66 -8.60
N CYS A 85 -5.19 6.13 -8.38
CA CYS A 85 -4.33 6.65 -9.44
C CYS A 85 -3.40 5.54 -9.95
N PRO A 86 -3.35 5.26 -11.26
CA PRO A 86 -4.00 5.98 -12.36
C PRO A 86 -5.34 5.38 -12.81
N SER A 87 -5.82 4.31 -12.22
CA SER A 87 -6.97 3.53 -12.74
C SER A 87 -8.33 4.16 -12.46
N ASN A 88 -8.42 5.05 -11.47
CA ASN A 88 -9.66 5.63 -10.97
C ASN A 88 -10.61 4.60 -10.32
N VAL A 89 -10.14 3.41 -9.98
CA VAL A 89 -10.93 2.37 -9.33
C VAL A 89 -11.34 2.83 -7.93
N TYR A 90 -12.60 2.56 -7.60
CA TYR A 90 -13.17 2.73 -6.26
C TYR A 90 -13.40 1.35 -5.65
N TRP A 91 -12.83 1.10 -4.48
CA TRP A 91 -12.93 -0.22 -3.86
C TRP A 91 -14.33 -0.49 -3.36
N SER A 92 -14.81 -1.71 -3.58
CA SER A 92 -16.05 -2.18 -2.96
C SER A 92 -15.88 -2.32 -1.44
N GLU A 93 -17.00 -2.25 -0.73
CA GLU A 93 -17.05 -2.51 0.72
C GLU A 93 -16.51 -3.91 1.05
N ARG A 94 -16.84 -4.89 0.23
CA ARG A 94 -16.36 -6.27 0.39
C ARG A 94 -14.83 -6.33 0.36
N LYS A 95 -14.19 -5.69 -0.61
CA LYS A 95 -12.73 -5.68 -0.74
C LYS A 95 -12.06 -4.99 0.44
N ARG A 96 -12.63 -3.88 0.91
CA ARG A 96 -12.12 -3.15 2.08
C ARG A 96 -12.13 -4.04 3.31
N ARG A 97 -13.22 -4.77 3.56
CA ARG A 97 -13.34 -5.69 4.68
C ARG A 97 -12.37 -6.87 4.58
N GLN A 98 -12.24 -7.43 3.38
CA GLN A 98 -11.30 -8.53 3.14
C GLN A 98 -9.85 -8.12 3.43
N LEU A 99 -9.45 -6.92 3.00
CA LEU A 99 -8.09 -6.45 3.26
C LEU A 99 -7.84 -6.22 4.75
N LEU A 100 -8.79 -5.60 5.45
CA LEU A 100 -8.67 -5.39 6.90
C LEU A 100 -8.53 -6.71 7.65
N ALA A 101 -9.35 -7.70 7.31
CA ALA A 101 -9.27 -9.02 7.93
C ALA A 101 -7.90 -9.66 7.68
N LEU A 102 -7.39 -9.58 6.45
CA LEU A 102 -6.07 -10.13 6.11
C LEU A 102 -4.94 -9.41 6.86
N ALA A 103 -5.03 -8.10 6.99
CA ALA A 103 -4.03 -7.31 7.71
C ALA A 103 -3.99 -7.69 9.20
N GLN A 104 -5.13 -8.01 9.80
CA GLN A 104 -5.21 -8.45 11.19
C GLN A 104 -4.59 -9.84 11.42
N GLU A 105 -4.58 -10.68 10.40
CA GLU A 105 -3.98 -12.02 10.44
C GLU A 105 -2.45 -12.00 10.23
N ASN A 106 -1.96 -10.94 9.66
CA ASN A 106 -0.57 -10.79 9.26
C ASN A 106 0.04 -9.51 9.84
#